data_e9b19c9580db0c8b34b898a268109771
#
_entry.id   e9b19c9580db0c8b34b898a268109771
#
_cell.length_a   1.000
_cell.length_b   1.000
_cell.length_c   1.000
_cell.angle_alpha   90.00
_cell.angle_beta   90.00
_cell.angle_gamma   90.00
#
_symmetry.space_group_name_H-M   'P 1'
#
loop_
_entity.id
_entity.type
_entity.pdbx_description
1 polymer ?
#
loop_
_entity_poly.entity_id
_entity_poly.type
_entity_poly.pdbx_seq_one_letter_code
_entity_poly.pdbx_strand_id
1 'polypeptide(L)'
;MEITQTTTPESPRDWPTLLGDNARTGGQGQIKLHFPEKAAWQYRAGSAVRSAPVLREGILYVASVSGALHAIDVGTGTCKWKFQSAGQIHATPSLSGNIVLFGCDDGKVYALDRHSGKKLWEAASQAEVWSSAVIRDGVVFFGSADGKVYAVDAGNGHEKWVQNLGGRIYSTPYAAEHQLYVGCGDGKVSCLAADSGKILWGTPTGNGIDSSPAVADGLVLIGSEDFCVYALNASTGEVRWKYETGLGIASSPAVSGDLATIGSKDGFLYAFDVQTGQLRWKTEVGEVVTAPPVIADGGVCIQAGGLRALDPANGKIVWRAHLGTAIQSVPVLTSDGIYIASLGSEVYALR
;
A
#
# COMPACT_ATOMS: atom_id res chain seq x y z
N MET A 1 -0.50 21.40 19.01
CA MET A 1 -0.81 19.97 19.16
C MET A 1 0.30 19.26 18.42
N GLU A 2 1.31 18.75 19.14
CA GLU A 2 2.42 18.05 18.53
C GLU A 2 1.91 16.76 17.88
N ILE A 3 2.00 16.68 16.56
CA ILE A 3 1.78 15.45 15.78
C ILE A 3 3.11 14.68 15.93
N THR A 4 3.23 13.92 17.00
CA THR A 4 4.37 13.01 17.20
C THR A 4 4.32 11.96 16.12
N GLN A 5 5.35 11.94 15.31
CA GLN A 5 5.55 11.02 14.21
C GLN A 5 6.17 9.73 14.71
N THR A 6 5.38 8.70 14.77
CA THR A 6 5.88 7.34 14.69
C THR A 6 5.04 6.60 13.65
N THR A 7 5.60 6.46 12.48
CA THR A 7 5.04 5.70 11.37
C THR A 7 5.42 4.21 11.45
N THR A 8 6.20 3.84 12.45
CA THR A 8 6.39 2.45 12.85
C THR A 8 5.14 2.00 13.62
N PRO A 9 4.69 0.76 13.47
CA PRO A 9 3.64 0.20 14.29
C PRO A 9 4.01 0.37 15.76
N GLU A 10 3.19 1.08 16.52
CA GLU A 10 3.41 1.28 17.96
C GLU A 10 3.22 -0.03 18.73
N SER A 11 2.63 -1.04 18.08
CA SER A 11 2.47 -2.38 18.60
C SER A 11 2.44 -3.40 17.45
N PRO A 12 2.80 -4.69 17.69
CA PRO A 12 2.63 -5.78 16.72
C PRO A 12 1.17 -5.99 16.26
N ARG A 13 0.22 -5.27 16.83
CA ARG A 13 -1.20 -5.29 16.50
C ARG A 13 -1.64 -4.16 15.58
N ASP A 14 -0.76 -3.18 15.28
CA ASP A 14 -1.11 -2.03 14.45
C ASP A 14 -0.62 -2.21 13.02
N TRP A 15 -1.41 -1.72 12.06
CA TRP A 15 -1.13 -1.75 10.62
C TRP A 15 -1.61 -0.44 9.98
N PRO A 16 -0.87 0.68 10.18
CA PRO A 16 -1.37 2.03 9.94
C PRO A 16 -1.40 2.49 8.48
N THR A 17 -0.71 1.79 7.57
CA THR A 17 -0.63 2.18 6.15
C THR A 17 -0.64 0.95 5.23
N LEU A 18 -0.63 1.17 3.91
CA LEU A 18 -0.38 0.12 2.93
C LEU A 18 0.96 -0.57 3.23
N LEU A 19 0.94 -1.91 3.36
CA LEU A 19 2.09 -2.74 3.74
C LEU A 19 2.64 -2.48 5.16
N GLY A 20 1.82 -1.95 6.07
CA GLY A 20 2.06 -1.92 7.50
C GLY A 20 2.87 -0.74 8.02
N ASP A 21 3.82 -0.25 7.26
CA ASP A 21 4.64 0.91 7.63
C ASP A 21 4.91 1.84 6.44
N ASN A 22 5.46 3.03 6.70
CA ASN A 22 5.82 3.97 5.66
C ASN A 22 7.00 3.47 4.81
N ALA A 23 7.83 2.58 5.33
CA ALA A 23 8.92 1.95 4.59
C ALA A 23 8.42 0.87 3.65
N ARG A 24 7.14 0.47 3.77
CA ARG A 24 6.51 -0.62 3.00
C ARG A 24 7.34 -1.89 3.03
N THR A 25 7.90 -2.16 4.20
CA THR A 25 8.68 -3.37 4.38
C THR A 25 7.78 -4.61 4.19
N GLY A 26 6.46 -4.42 4.24
CA GLY A 26 5.50 -5.52 4.10
C GLY A 26 5.68 -6.55 5.20
N GLY A 27 6.56 -6.26 6.14
CA GLY A 27 7.00 -7.18 7.13
C GLY A 27 7.18 -6.49 8.47
N GLN A 28 6.34 -6.84 9.40
CA GLN A 28 6.71 -6.78 10.80
C GLN A 28 7.45 -8.09 11.08
N GLY A 29 8.77 -8.12 10.86
CA GLY A 29 9.63 -9.31 11.02
C GLY A 29 9.62 -9.97 12.40
N GLN A 30 8.64 -9.63 13.25
CA GLN A 30 8.40 -10.18 14.57
C GLN A 30 6.98 -10.78 14.71
N ILE A 31 6.13 -10.72 13.68
CA ILE A 31 4.82 -11.35 13.72
C ILE A 31 4.95 -12.79 13.24
N LYS A 32 4.94 -13.72 14.18
CA LYS A 32 4.83 -15.15 13.85
C LYS A 32 3.42 -15.44 13.34
N LEU A 33 3.31 -15.73 12.05
CA LEU A 33 2.03 -16.05 11.44
C LEU A 33 1.47 -17.37 12.01
N HIS A 34 0.27 -17.28 12.56
CA HIS A 34 -0.60 -18.42 12.75
C HIS A 34 -1.60 -18.43 11.59
N PHE A 35 -1.71 -19.56 10.91
CA PHE A 35 -2.63 -19.71 9.78
C PHE A 35 -3.98 -20.22 10.27
N PRO A 36 -4.98 -19.36 10.43
CA PRO A 36 -6.27 -19.72 11.00
C PRO A 36 -7.09 -20.55 10.00
N GLU A 37 -7.90 -21.49 10.56
CA GLU A 37 -8.79 -22.34 9.77
C GLU A 37 -10.18 -21.72 9.56
N LYS A 38 -10.58 -20.76 10.39
CA LYS A 38 -11.94 -20.20 10.40
C LYS A 38 -11.94 -18.69 10.57
N ALA A 39 -12.99 -18.05 10.02
CA ALA A 39 -13.30 -16.67 10.33
C ALA A 39 -13.87 -16.53 11.75
N ALA A 40 -13.28 -15.65 12.56
CA ALA A 40 -13.80 -15.29 13.87
C ALA A 40 -15.07 -14.44 13.74
N TRP A 41 -15.07 -13.52 12.76
CA TRP A 41 -16.24 -12.73 12.40
C TRP A 41 -16.18 -12.31 10.92
N GLN A 42 -17.33 -11.88 10.41
CA GLN A 42 -17.51 -11.33 9.08
C GLN A 42 -18.34 -10.03 9.19
N TYR A 43 -17.90 -8.98 8.51
CA TYR A 43 -18.61 -7.72 8.39
C TYR A 43 -18.94 -7.43 6.93
N ARG A 44 -20.12 -6.86 6.63
CA ARG A 44 -20.52 -6.46 5.29
C ARG A 44 -20.37 -4.94 5.12
N ALA A 45 -19.45 -4.52 4.25
CA ALA A 45 -19.20 -3.11 3.90
C ALA A 45 -20.27 -2.55 2.93
N GLY A 46 -21.16 -3.38 2.41
CA GLY A 46 -22.24 -2.99 1.51
C GLY A 46 -21.84 -2.78 0.05
N SER A 47 -20.54 -2.80 -0.26
CA SER A 47 -20.00 -2.75 -1.62
C SER A 47 -18.59 -3.34 -1.64
N ALA A 48 -18.06 -3.62 -2.83
CA ALA A 48 -16.73 -4.18 -3.02
C ALA A 48 -15.66 -3.36 -2.27
N VAL A 49 -14.69 -4.06 -1.70
CA VAL A 49 -13.51 -3.48 -1.06
C VAL A 49 -12.28 -3.88 -1.88
N ARG A 50 -11.62 -2.89 -2.47
CA ARG A 50 -10.40 -3.07 -3.29
C ARG A 50 -9.14 -2.64 -2.57
N SER A 51 -9.28 -1.63 -1.70
CA SER A 51 -8.18 -1.12 -0.89
C SER A 51 -7.78 -2.08 0.22
N ALA A 52 -6.55 -1.98 0.69
CA ALA A 52 -6.14 -2.67 1.91
C ALA A 52 -6.87 -2.08 3.13
N PRO A 53 -7.30 -2.89 4.08
CA PRO A 53 -7.66 -2.38 5.41
C PRO A 53 -6.42 -1.81 6.11
N VAL A 54 -6.63 -0.93 7.08
CA VAL A 54 -5.58 -0.47 7.99
C VAL A 54 -6.07 -0.58 9.43
N LEU A 55 -5.16 -0.84 10.35
CA LEU A 55 -5.50 -1.17 11.73
C LEU A 55 -4.70 -0.33 12.71
N ARG A 56 -5.38 0.24 13.70
CA ARG A 56 -4.75 0.89 14.84
C ARG A 56 -5.61 0.81 16.08
N GLU A 57 -4.99 0.46 17.20
CA GLU A 57 -5.63 0.39 18.52
C GLU A 57 -6.96 -0.40 18.51
N GLY A 58 -6.97 -1.54 17.83
CA GLY A 58 -8.13 -2.42 17.76
C GLY A 58 -9.27 -1.92 16.86
N ILE A 59 -9.07 -0.88 16.07
CA ILE A 59 -10.02 -0.39 15.06
C ILE A 59 -9.48 -0.61 13.65
N LEU A 60 -10.23 -1.35 12.86
CA LEU A 60 -9.97 -1.63 11.46
C LEU A 60 -10.71 -0.60 10.59
N TYR A 61 -9.98 0.11 9.74
CA TYR A 61 -10.55 1.07 8.79
C TYR A 61 -10.59 0.44 7.41
N VAL A 62 -11.77 0.41 6.82
CA VAL A 62 -12.04 -0.26 5.54
C VAL A 62 -12.74 0.71 4.61
N ALA A 63 -12.16 0.95 3.44
CA ALA A 63 -12.75 1.80 2.42
C ALA A 63 -13.40 0.95 1.32
N SER A 64 -14.58 1.35 0.86
CA SER A 64 -15.34 0.62 -0.15
C SER A 64 -15.59 1.45 -1.41
N VAL A 65 -15.80 0.80 -2.54
CA VAL A 65 -16.13 1.47 -3.81
C VAL A 65 -17.49 2.17 -3.81
N SER A 66 -18.31 2.03 -2.76
CA SER A 66 -19.48 2.89 -2.56
C SER A 66 -19.16 4.28 -2.05
N GLY A 67 -17.87 4.60 -1.81
CA GLY A 67 -17.43 5.85 -1.21
C GLY A 67 -17.52 5.86 0.32
N ALA A 68 -17.68 4.70 0.94
CA ALA A 68 -17.78 4.63 2.40
C ALA A 68 -16.47 4.21 3.05
N LEU A 69 -16.05 4.94 4.09
CA LEU A 69 -15.03 4.50 5.03
C LEU A 69 -15.72 4.00 6.31
N HIS A 70 -15.40 2.78 6.72
CA HIS A 70 -15.96 2.10 7.89
C HIS A 70 -14.88 1.96 8.96
N ALA A 71 -15.19 2.26 10.21
CA ALA A 71 -14.35 1.94 11.36
C ALA A 71 -14.97 0.76 12.12
N ILE A 72 -14.29 -0.35 12.17
CA ILE A 72 -14.78 -1.64 12.67
C ILE A 72 -13.96 -2.03 13.90
N ASP A 73 -14.62 -2.37 14.98
CA ASP A 73 -13.98 -2.93 16.18
C ASP A 73 -13.51 -4.35 15.89
N VAL A 74 -12.21 -4.61 16.00
CA VAL A 74 -11.66 -5.93 15.66
C VAL A 74 -12.03 -7.03 16.66
N GLY A 75 -12.37 -6.66 17.90
CA GLY A 75 -12.80 -7.63 18.92
C GLY A 75 -14.18 -8.20 18.63
N THR A 76 -15.08 -7.38 18.09
CA THR A 76 -16.51 -7.72 17.92
C THR A 76 -16.96 -7.83 16.46
N GLY A 77 -16.21 -7.26 15.52
CA GLY A 77 -16.62 -7.12 14.11
C GLY A 77 -17.73 -6.09 13.89
N THR A 78 -18.03 -5.22 14.87
CA THR A 78 -19.10 -4.22 14.76
C THR A 78 -18.58 -2.88 14.28
N CYS A 79 -19.35 -2.20 13.41
CA CYS A 79 -19.01 -0.85 12.95
C CYS A 79 -19.24 0.18 14.03
N LYS A 80 -18.22 0.96 14.38
CA LYS A 80 -18.31 2.08 15.34
C LYS A 80 -18.82 3.34 14.68
N TRP A 81 -18.34 3.64 13.49
CA TRP A 81 -18.79 4.78 12.69
C TRP A 81 -18.55 4.51 11.20
N LYS A 82 -19.24 5.27 10.38
CA LYS A 82 -19.14 5.27 8.93
C LYS A 82 -19.12 6.72 8.44
N PHE A 83 -18.23 7.01 7.48
CA PHE A 83 -18.19 8.26 6.73
C PHE A 83 -18.54 7.98 5.27
N GLN A 84 -19.27 8.88 4.60
CA GLN A 84 -19.62 8.80 3.19
C GLN A 84 -18.98 9.96 2.43
N SER A 85 -18.09 9.66 1.47
CA SER A 85 -17.56 10.60 0.49
C SER A 85 -18.49 10.74 -0.72
N ALA A 86 -18.20 11.70 -1.60
CA ALA A 86 -19.00 11.94 -2.81
C ALA A 86 -18.64 10.98 -3.97
N GLY A 87 -17.44 10.38 -3.96
CA GLY A 87 -16.95 9.44 -4.97
C GLY A 87 -16.56 8.09 -4.39
N GLN A 88 -16.12 7.18 -5.26
CA GLN A 88 -15.60 5.88 -4.86
C GLN A 88 -14.25 6.01 -4.14
N ILE A 89 -13.92 5.06 -3.27
CA ILE A 89 -12.63 5.01 -2.58
C ILE A 89 -11.89 3.77 -3.06
N HIS A 90 -10.81 3.98 -3.82
CA HIS A 90 -9.87 2.95 -4.27
C HIS A 90 -8.56 2.97 -3.48
N ALA A 91 -8.21 4.14 -2.95
CA ALA A 91 -7.02 4.34 -2.15
C ALA A 91 -7.08 3.57 -0.81
N THR A 92 -5.95 3.01 -0.40
CA THR A 92 -5.81 2.47 0.96
C THR A 92 -5.80 3.63 1.95
N PRO A 93 -6.60 3.59 3.02
CA PRO A 93 -6.54 4.59 4.07
C PRO A 93 -5.15 4.62 4.72
N SER A 94 -4.78 5.75 5.32
CA SER A 94 -3.54 5.91 6.10
C SER A 94 -3.84 6.54 7.44
N LEU A 95 -3.13 6.12 8.48
CA LEU A 95 -3.34 6.55 9.86
C LEU A 95 -2.11 7.30 10.37
N SER A 96 -2.31 8.45 10.99
CA SER A 96 -1.26 9.18 11.71
C SER A 96 -1.85 9.93 12.90
N GLY A 97 -1.34 9.68 14.10
CA GLY A 97 -1.92 10.24 15.32
C GLY A 97 -3.43 9.96 15.39
N ASN A 98 -4.23 11.01 15.49
CA ASN A 98 -5.70 10.93 15.54
C ASN A 98 -6.39 11.08 14.18
N ILE A 99 -5.64 11.03 13.08
CA ILE A 99 -6.17 11.28 11.74
C ILE A 99 -6.21 9.98 10.93
N VAL A 100 -7.31 9.75 10.21
CA VAL A 100 -7.39 8.82 9.09
C VAL A 100 -7.54 9.61 7.79
N LEU A 101 -6.68 9.28 6.81
CA LEU A 101 -6.66 9.88 5.47
C LEU A 101 -7.10 8.88 4.42
N PHE A 102 -7.73 9.34 3.35
CA PHE A 102 -7.96 8.54 2.15
C PHE A 102 -8.18 9.44 0.92
N GLY A 103 -7.75 8.96 -0.23
CA GLY A 103 -8.04 9.55 -1.54
C GLY A 103 -9.38 9.04 -2.08
N CYS A 104 -10.03 9.85 -2.93
CA CYS A 104 -11.36 9.58 -3.46
C CYS A 104 -11.44 9.94 -4.95
N ASP A 105 -12.36 9.29 -5.69
CA ASP A 105 -12.63 9.55 -7.11
C ASP A 105 -13.23 10.93 -7.36
N ASP A 106 -13.74 11.61 -6.33
CA ASP A 106 -14.19 13.00 -6.44
C ASP A 106 -13.03 14.03 -6.53
N GLY A 107 -11.79 13.54 -6.63
CA GLY A 107 -10.59 14.37 -6.74
C GLY A 107 -10.09 14.91 -5.41
N LYS A 108 -10.51 14.36 -4.29
CA LYS A 108 -10.14 14.87 -2.97
C LYS A 108 -9.38 13.84 -2.14
N VAL A 109 -8.52 14.37 -1.26
CA VAL A 109 -8.06 13.67 -0.06
C VAL A 109 -8.86 14.17 1.12
N TYR A 110 -9.41 13.27 1.90
CA TYR A 110 -10.15 13.55 3.13
C TYR A 110 -9.32 13.21 4.35
N ALA A 111 -9.36 14.08 5.35
CA ALA A 111 -8.86 13.82 6.69
C ALA A 111 -10.02 13.79 7.68
N LEU A 112 -10.13 12.69 8.41
CA LEU A 112 -11.16 12.54 9.45
C LEU A 112 -10.48 12.30 10.80
N ASP A 113 -11.16 12.71 11.85
CA ASP A 113 -10.84 12.24 13.21
C ASP A 113 -11.13 10.74 13.28
N ARG A 114 -10.12 9.92 13.56
CA ARG A 114 -10.23 8.47 13.50
C ARG A 114 -11.15 7.85 14.55
N HIS A 115 -11.42 8.56 15.66
CA HIS A 115 -12.29 8.05 16.73
C HIS A 115 -13.77 8.33 16.46
N SER A 116 -14.09 9.49 15.88
CA SER A 116 -15.47 9.94 15.66
C SER A 116 -15.92 9.86 14.20
N GLY A 117 -15.02 9.72 13.23
CA GLY A 117 -15.32 9.80 11.80
C GLY A 117 -15.69 11.21 11.32
N LYS A 118 -15.53 12.25 12.13
CA LYS A 118 -15.81 13.64 11.74
C LYS A 118 -14.74 14.14 10.79
N LYS A 119 -15.15 14.77 9.69
CA LYS A 119 -14.23 15.41 8.76
C LYS A 119 -13.52 16.58 9.44
N LEU A 120 -12.18 16.57 9.38
CA LEU A 120 -11.31 17.63 9.86
C LEU A 120 -11.04 18.64 8.75
N TRP A 121 -10.62 18.12 7.59
CA TRP A 121 -10.36 18.91 6.40
C TRP A 121 -10.44 18.04 5.14
N GLU A 122 -10.42 18.68 3.99
CA GLU A 122 -10.25 18.06 2.68
C GLU A 122 -9.30 18.90 1.82
N ALA A 123 -8.55 18.26 0.93
CA ALA A 123 -7.69 18.90 -0.06
C ALA A 123 -8.03 18.37 -1.45
N ALA A 124 -8.16 19.27 -2.43
CA ALA A 124 -8.62 18.93 -3.77
C ALA A 124 -7.46 18.84 -4.77
N SER A 125 -7.53 17.89 -5.69
CA SER A 125 -6.81 17.81 -6.95
C SER A 125 -7.76 18.05 -8.13
N GLN A 126 -7.29 17.88 -9.36
CA GLN A 126 -8.11 18.11 -10.56
C GLN A 126 -8.66 16.83 -11.18
N ALA A 127 -8.32 15.65 -10.64
CA ALA A 127 -8.82 14.34 -11.05
C ALA A 127 -8.79 13.37 -9.87
N GLU A 128 -9.17 12.12 -10.10
CA GLU A 128 -9.29 11.07 -9.09
C GLU A 128 -7.98 10.87 -8.30
N VAL A 129 -8.11 10.58 -7.01
CA VAL A 129 -7.00 10.26 -6.12
C VAL A 129 -7.05 8.77 -5.75
N TRP A 130 -6.35 7.94 -6.53
CA TRP A 130 -6.21 6.49 -6.26
C TRP A 130 -4.94 6.18 -5.46
N SER A 131 -3.98 7.08 -5.52
CA SER A 131 -2.80 7.03 -4.67
C SER A 131 -3.20 7.07 -3.20
N SER A 132 -2.64 6.19 -2.38
CA SER A 132 -2.80 6.34 -0.93
C SER A 132 -1.99 7.55 -0.45
N ALA A 133 -2.56 8.34 0.45
CA ALA A 133 -1.86 9.48 1.03
C ALA A 133 -0.82 9.00 2.04
N VAL A 134 0.34 9.64 2.07
CA VAL A 134 1.43 9.36 3.04
C VAL A 134 1.65 10.58 3.89
N ILE A 135 1.87 10.38 5.19
CA ILE A 135 2.18 11.47 6.10
C ILE A 135 3.63 11.37 6.55
N ARG A 136 4.37 12.48 6.44
CA ARG A 136 5.70 12.63 7.03
C ARG A 136 5.94 14.08 7.46
N ASP A 137 6.52 14.27 8.63
CA ASP A 137 6.93 15.56 9.17
C ASP A 137 5.84 16.65 9.10
N GLY A 138 4.56 16.25 9.40
CA GLY A 138 3.41 17.15 9.36
C GLY A 138 2.96 17.53 7.94
N VAL A 139 3.45 16.81 6.91
CA VAL A 139 3.07 16.98 5.50
C VAL A 139 2.39 15.72 5.00
N VAL A 140 1.28 15.87 4.29
CA VAL A 140 0.59 14.80 3.56
C VAL A 140 0.98 14.89 2.10
N PHE A 141 1.47 13.77 1.55
CA PHE A 141 1.82 13.64 0.12
C PHE A 141 0.85 12.68 -0.56
N PHE A 142 0.39 13.02 -1.74
CA PHE A 142 -0.43 12.14 -2.57
C PHE A 142 -0.27 12.43 -4.06
N GLY A 143 -0.51 11.42 -4.88
CA GLY A 143 -0.58 11.55 -6.33
C GLY A 143 -2.03 11.62 -6.81
N SER A 144 -2.26 12.19 -7.98
CA SER A 144 -3.56 12.25 -8.62
C SER A 144 -3.48 11.81 -10.09
N ALA A 145 -4.60 11.38 -10.64
CA ALA A 145 -4.73 11.06 -12.06
C ALA A 145 -4.55 12.29 -12.97
N ASP A 146 -4.54 13.50 -12.40
CA ASP A 146 -4.19 14.73 -13.14
C ASP A 146 -2.69 14.87 -13.44
N GLY A 147 -1.87 13.90 -13.03
CA GLY A 147 -0.44 13.85 -13.29
C GLY A 147 0.41 14.64 -12.29
N LYS A 148 -0.17 15.07 -11.18
CA LYS A 148 0.52 15.88 -10.19
C LYS A 148 0.68 15.14 -8.85
N VAL A 149 1.78 15.48 -8.19
CA VAL A 149 2.03 15.17 -6.78
C VAL A 149 1.70 16.41 -5.96
N TYR A 150 0.95 16.23 -4.92
CA TYR A 150 0.53 17.27 -3.99
C TYR A 150 1.19 17.07 -2.63
N ALA A 151 1.59 18.17 -2.01
CA ALA A 151 1.97 18.22 -0.61
C ALA A 151 1.09 19.23 0.11
N VAL A 152 0.43 18.78 1.17
CA VAL A 152 -0.46 19.63 1.96
C VAL A 152 -0.14 19.53 3.44
N ASP A 153 -0.46 20.55 4.21
CA ASP A 153 -0.29 20.55 5.66
C ASP A 153 -1.21 19.53 6.33
N ALA A 154 -0.68 18.65 7.16
CA ALA A 154 -1.43 17.56 7.79
C ALA A 154 -2.47 18.05 8.80
N GLY A 155 -2.31 19.25 9.37
CA GLY A 155 -3.23 19.81 10.36
C GLY A 155 -4.47 20.47 9.77
N ASN A 156 -4.39 20.99 8.53
CA ASN A 156 -5.45 21.79 7.93
C ASN A 156 -5.72 21.57 6.45
N GLY A 157 -4.92 20.75 5.76
CA GLY A 157 -5.07 20.44 4.34
C GLY A 157 -4.62 21.54 3.37
N HIS A 158 -4.00 22.62 3.86
CA HIS A 158 -3.54 23.70 2.99
C HIS A 158 -2.37 23.24 2.12
N GLU A 159 -2.42 23.61 0.84
CA GLU A 159 -1.37 23.30 -0.12
C GLU A 159 -0.03 23.93 0.29
N LYS A 160 1.03 23.12 0.30
CA LYS A 160 2.41 23.55 0.48
C LYS A 160 3.11 23.68 -0.87
N TRP A 161 2.95 22.67 -1.71
CA TRP A 161 3.45 22.67 -3.09
C TRP A 161 2.72 21.63 -3.94
N VAL A 162 2.77 21.84 -5.25
CA VAL A 162 2.29 20.90 -6.27
C VAL A 162 3.36 20.76 -7.34
N GLN A 163 3.66 19.51 -7.74
CA GLN A 163 4.61 19.20 -8.81
C GLN A 163 3.94 18.36 -9.88
N ASN A 164 3.97 18.84 -11.13
CA ASN A 164 3.49 18.09 -12.29
C ASN A 164 4.58 17.11 -12.79
N LEU A 165 4.23 15.81 -12.94
CA LEU A 165 5.11 14.78 -13.50
C LEU A 165 4.71 14.34 -14.92
N GLY A 166 3.53 14.77 -15.41
CA GLY A 166 3.11 14.60 -16.81
C GLY A 166 2.25 13.40 -17.11
N GLY A 167 2.20 12.38 -16.28
CA GLY A 167 1.34 11.19 -16.41
C GLY A 167 0.56 10.92 -15.14
N ARG A 168 -0.56 10.17 -15.23
CA ARG A 168 -1.37 9.81 -14.06
C ARG A 168 -0.50 9.20 -12.95
N ILE A 169 -0.84 9.47 -11.69
CA ILE A 169 -0.10 8.96 -10.54
C ILE A 169 -1.05 8.11 -9.68
N TYR A 170 -0.99 6.80 -9.87
CA TYR A 170 -1.68 5.80 -9.05
C TYR A 170 -0.76 5.21 -7.98
N SER A 171 0.55 5.26 -8.25
CA SER A 171 1.60 4.93 -7.29
C SER A 171 1.40 5.71 -6.00
N THR A 172 1.44 5.01 -4.87
CA THR A 172 1.52 5.67 -3.56
C THR A 172 2.94 6.18 -3.36
N PRO A 173 3.18 7.47 -3.09
CA PRO A 173 4.52 7.99 -2.86
C PRO A 173 5.23 7.29 -1.68
N TYR A 174 6.53 7.12 -1.75
CA TYR A 174 7.35 6.76 -0.59
C TYR A 174 8.05 8.01 -0.06
N ALA A 175 7.78 8.38 1.20
CA ALA A 175 8.36 9.56 1.83
C ALA A 175 9.53 9.17 2.75
N ALA A 176 10.76 9.49 2.35
CA ALA A 176 11.96 9.50 3.17
C ALA A 176 12.12 10.85 3.92
N GLU A 177 13.21 11.06 4.68
CA GLU A 177 13.39 12.30 5.45
C GLU A 177 13.31 13.58 4.61
N HIS A 178 13.99 13.61 3.46
CA HIS A 178 14.06 14.79 2.59
C HIS A 178 13.67 14.48 1.15
N GLN A 179 13.26 13.27 0.85
CA GLN A 179 13.00 12.77 -0.50
C GLN A 179 11.66 12.07 -0.59
N LEU A 180 11.02 12.24 -1.73
CA LEU A 180 9.77 11.57 -2.08
C LEU A 180 9.98 10.81 -3.39
N TYR A 181 9.76 9.49 -3.37
CA TYR A 181 9.86 8.65 -4.55
C TYR A 181 8.48 8.31 -5.08
N VAL A 182 8.30 8.45 -6.40
CA VAL A 182 7.00 8.29 -7.07
C VAL A 182 7.17 7.58 -8.39
N GLY A 183 6.33 6.57 -8.64
CA GLY A 183 6.13 6.01 -9.99
C GLY A 183 5.06 6.81 -10.74
N CYS A 184 5.25 7.01 -12.02
CA CYS A 184 4.35 7.81 -12.85
C CYS A 184 3.91 7.05 -14.10
N GLY A 185 2.68 7.27 -14.54
CA GLY A 185 2.13 6.71 -15.76
C GLY A 185 2.80 7.19 -17.06
N ASP A 186 3.68 8.20 -16.98
CA ASP A 186 4.56 8.62 -18.08
C ASP A 186 5.77 7.68 -18.29
N GLY A 187 5.91 6.67 -17.44
CA GLY A 187 7.00 5.70 -17.48
C GLY A 187 8.26 6.15 -16.76
N LYS A 188 8.17 7.09 -15.79
CA LYS A 188 9.32 7.51 -14.99
C LYS A 188 9.16 7.20 -13.51
N VAL A 189 10.26 6.81 -12.90
CA VAL A 189 10.43 6.88 -11.44
C VAL A 189 11.06 8.23 -11.12
N SER A 190 10.39 9.03 -10.31
CA SER A 190 10.86 10.37 -9.94
C SER A 190 11.20 10.44 -8.46
N CYS A 191 12.31 11.10 -8.14
CA CYS A 191 12.64 11.55 -6.80
C CYS A 191 12.45 13.07 -6.71
N LEU A 192 11.69 13.50 -5.71
CA LEU A 192 11.43 14.90 -5.44
C LEU A 192 12.00 15.29 -4.07
N ALA A 193 12.39 16.53 -3.91
CA ALA A 193 12.65 17.10 -2.59
C ALA A 193 11.32 17.23 -1.84
N ALA A 194 11.23 16.64 -0.64
CA ALA A 194 9.97 16.57 0.11
C ALA A 194 9.47 17.94 0.58
N ASP A 195 10.37 18.91 0.77
CA ASP A 195 10.07 20.28 1.23
C ASP A 195 9.51 21.19 0.13
N SER A 196 9.90 20.97 -1.13
CA SER A 196 9.64 21.90 -2.24
C SER A 196 9.01 21.29 -3.48
N GLY A 197 8.95 19.96 -3.57
CA GLY A 197 8.49 19.24 -4.75
C GLY A 197 9.46 19.29 -5.94
N LYS A 198 10.66 19.90 -5.78
CA LYS A 198 11.66 19.96 -6.85
C LYS A 198 12.11 18.58 -7.26
N ILE A 199 12.08 18.26 -8.56
CA ILE A 199 12.60 17.00 -9.09
C ILE A 199 14.13 16.98 -8.91
N LEU A 200 14.63 15.99 -8.18
CA LEU A 200 16.05 15.75 -7.95
C LEU A 200 16.63 14.85 -9.03
N TRP A 201 15.90 13.80 -9.39
CA TRP A 201 16.22 12.92 -10.51
C TRP A 201 14.95 12.26 -11.06
N GLY A 202 15.01 11.78 -12.29
CA GLY A 202 13.94 11.03 -12.94
C GLY A 202 14.53 9.97 -13.85
N THR A 203 14.19 8.70 -13.62
CA THR A 203 14.70 7.55 -14.36
C THR A 203 13.59 6.98 -15.23
N PRO A 204 13.76 6.95 -16.56
CA PRO A 204 12.76 6.38 -17.46
C PRO A 204 12.78 4.85 -17.37
N THR A 205 11.59 4.27 -17.46
CA THR A 205 11.31 2.86 -17.76
C THR A 205 10.71 2.75 -19.16
N GLY A 206 10.48 1.54 -19.63
CA GLY A 206 9.91 1.35 -20.98
C GLY A 206 8.40 1.56 -21.09
N ASN A 207 7.68 1.66 -19.97
CA ASN A 207 6.22 1.85 -19.92
C ASN A 207 5.78 2.46 -18.58
N GLY A 208 4.47 2.74 -18.45
CA GLY A 208 3.88 3.35 -17.25
C GLY A 208 4.13 2.56 -15.97
N ILE A 209 4.06 3.27 -14.84
CA ILE A 209 4.32 2.72 -13.51
C ILE A 209 3.09 2.96 -12.63
N ASP A 210 2.38 1.87 -12.30
CA ASP A 210 1.29 1.86 -11.32
C ASP A 210 1.77 1.30 -9.96
N SER A 211 2.88 0.56 -9.96
CA SER A 211 3.57 0.06 -8.76
C SER A 211 4.00 1.20 -7.84
N SER A 212 3.88 0.99 -6.54
CA SER A 212 4.38 1.94 -5.53
C SER A 212 5.82 1.56 -5.14
N PRO A 213 6.74 2.53 -5.01
CA PRO A 213 8.13 2.23 -4.65
C PRO A 213 8.26 1.72 -3.22
N ALA A 214 9.18 0.77 -3.00
CA ALA A 214 9.70 0.41 -1.69
C ALA A 214 11.17 0.82 -1.61
N VAL A 215 11.63 1.25 -0.44
CA VAL A 215 13.03 1.68 -0.26
C VAL A 215 13.69 0.85 0.82
N ALA A 216 14.81 0.23 0.45
CA ALA A 216 15.64 -0.56 1.37
C ALA A 216 17.12 -0.44 0.99
N ASP A 217 17.98 -0.34 1.98
CA ASP A 217 19.44 -0.37 1.82
C ASP A 217 19.98 0.57 0.73
N GLY A 218 19.41 1.77 0.62
CA GLY A 218 19.79 2.78 -0.37
C GLY A 218 19.32 2.52 -1.80
N LEU A 219 18.40 1.56 -1.98
CA LEU A 219 17.76 1.23 -3.24
C LEU A 219 16.27 1.54 -3.23
N VAL A 220 15.75 2.04 -4.36
CA VAL A 220 14.33 2.15 -4.67
C VAL A 220 13.94 0.98 -5.54
N LEU A 221 13.09 0.09 -5.03
CA LEU A 221 12.55 -1.03 -5.79
C LEU A 221 11.17 -0.68 -6.33
N ILE A 222 10.89 -1.02 -7.58
CA ILE A 222 9.61 -0.70 -8.23
C ILE A 222 9.36 -1.63 -9.42
N GLY A 223 8.10 -1.91 -9.71
CA GLY A 223 7.68 -2.63 -10.92
C GLY A 223 7.20 -1.67 -12.00
N SER A 224 7.32 -2.06 -13.26
CA SER A 224 6.84 -1.31 -14.42
C SER A 224 6.00 -2.18 -15.35
N GLU A 225 5.10 -1.55 -16.10
CA GLU A 225 4.32 -2.20 -17.15
C GLU A 225 5.17 -2.60 -18.37
N ASP A 226 6.47 -2.26 -18.39
CA ASP A 226 7.46 -2.75 -19.35
C ASP A 226 8.00 -4.13 -19.01
N PHE A 227 7.36 -4.83 -18.08
CA PHE A 227 7.67 -6.19 -17.63
C PHE A 227 8.88 -6.28 -16.69
N CYS A 228 9.49 -5.16 -16.30
CA CYS A 228 10.69 -5.16 -15.48
C CYS A 228 10.45 -4.75 -14.03
N VAL A 229 11.13 -5.47 -13.14
CA VAL A 229 11.44 -4.98 -11.78
C VAL A 229 12.71 -4.17 -11.84
N TYR A 230 12.72 -3.00 -11.25
CA TYR A 230 13.87 -2.11 -11.17
C TYR A 230 14.33 -1.95 -9.73
N ALA A 231 15.63 -1.89 -9.53
CA ALA A 231 16.25 -1.34 -8.35
C ALA A 231 17.14 -0.18 -8.74
N LEU A 232 16.83 1.00 -8.22
CA LEU A 232 17.51 2.25 -8.52
C LEU A 232 18.28 2.71 -7.28
N ASN A 233 19.45 3.30 -7.49
CA ASN A 233 20.12 4.02 -6.41
C ASN A 233 19.24 5.16 -5.91
N ALA A 234 18.91 5.18 -4.63
CA ALA A 234 17.97 6.15 -4.06
C ALA A 234 18.44 7.60 -4.18
N SER A 235 19.75 7.84 -4.16
CA SER A 235 20.32 9.19 -4.22
C SER A 235 20.47 9.71 -5.65
N THR A 236 20.77 8.82 -6.63
CA THR A 236 21.12 9.24 -8.01
C THR A 236 20.09 8.85 -9.06
N GLY A 237 19.22 7.88 -8.76
CA GLY A 237 18.30 7.30 -9.72
C GLY A 237 18.93 6.31 -10.71
N GLU A 238 20.23 6.03 -10.61
CA GLU A 238 20.90 5.08 -11.49
C GLU A 238 20.37 3.67 -11.29
N VAL A 239 20.11 2.95 -12.40
CA VAL A 239 19.70 1.54 -12.36
C VAL A 239 20.85 0.69 -11.82
N ARG A 240 20.65 0.07 -10.67
CA ARG A 240 21.61 -0.87 -10.08
C ARG A 240 21.43 -2.26 -10.66
N TRP A 241 20.21 -2.69 -10.76
CA TRP A 241 19.82 -3.92 -11.43
C TRP A 241 18.38 -3.82 -11.96
N LYS A 242 18.06 -4.65 -12.92
CA LYS A 242 16.69 -4.89 -13.38
C LYS A 242 16.50 -6.36 -13.72
N TYR A 243 15.26 -6.83 -13.61
CA TYR A 243 14.89 -8.20 -13.95
C TYR A 243 13.61 -8.18 -14.78
N GLU A 244 13.60 -8.92 -15.89
CA GLU A 244 12.47 -9.02 -16.80
C GLU A 244 11.58 -10.22 -16.42
N THR A 245 10.28 -9.96 -16.23
CA THR A 245 9.21 -10.95 -15.99
C THR A 245 8.47 -11.25 -17.29
N GLY A 246 7.50 -12.17 -17.24
CA GLY A 246 6.75 -12.54 -18.47
C GLY A 246 5.72 -11.51 -18.91
N LEU A 247 5.21 -10.66 -18.03
CA LEU A 247 4.21 -9.60 -18.29
C LEU A 247 4.42 -8.39 -17.36
N GLY A 248 3.60 -7.35 -17.56
CA GLY A 248 3.65 -6.10 -16.79
C GLY A 248 3.50 -6.28 -15.27
N ILE A 249 4.03 -5.33 -14.53
CA ILE A 249 4.07 -5.36 -13.08
C ILE A 249 3.31 -4.15 -12.51
N ALA A 250 2.08 -4.37 -12.06
CA ALA A 250 1.29 -3.38 -11.32
C ALA A 250 1.43 -3.55 -9.79
N SER A 251 1.84 -4.74 -9.33
CA SER A 251 2.09 -5.02 -7.92
C SER A 251 3.21 -4.13 -7.39
N SER A 252 3.13 -3.79 -6.10
CA SER A 252 4.22 -3.07 -5.41
C SER A 252 5.13 -4.07 -4.70
N PRO A 253 6.44 -3.83 -4.65
CA PRO A 253 7.36 -4.71 -3.94
C PRO A 253 7.14 -4.64 -2.43
N ALA A 254 7.32 -5.79 -1.76
CA ALA A 254 7.49 -5.89 -0.32
C ALA A 254 8.91 -6.32 -0.02
N VAL A 255 9.51 -5.72 1.02
CA VAL A 255 10.90 -5.96 1.38
C VAL A 255 11.01 -6.31 2.86
N SER A 256 11.77 -7.36 3.19
CA SER A 256 12.10 -7.70 4.58
C SER A 256 13.55 -8.22 4.65
N GLY A 257 14.42 -7.47 5.33
CA GLY A 257 15.84 -7.73 5.32
C GLY A 257 16.41 -7.71 3.89
N ASP A 258 17.04 -8.78 3.49
CA ASP A 258 17.65 -8.95 2.16
C ASP A 258 16.70 -9.56 1.10
N LEU A 259 15.43 -9.83 1.47
CA LEU A 259 14.42 -10.41 0.59
C LEU A 259 13.48 -9.34 0.05
N ALA A 260 13.36 -9.23 -1.27
CA ALA A 260 12.32 -8.47 -1.96
C ALA A 260 11.38 -9.42 -2.69
N THR A 261 10.06 -9.21 -2.58
CA THR A 261 9.07 -10.00 -3.31
C THR A 261 8.13 -9.08 -4.09
N ILE A 262 7.70 -9.51 -5.27
CA ILE A 262 6.79 -8.76 -6.15
C ILE A 262 5.97 -9.71 -7.02
N GLY A 263 4.71 -9.37 -7.24
CA GLY A 263 3.84 -10.11 -8.14
C GLY A 263 3.89 -9.56 -9.57
N SER A 264 3.63 -10.41 -10.55
CA SER A 264 3.50 -10.02 -11.96
C SER A 264 2.16 -10.48 -12.55
N LYS A 265 1.75 -9.82 -13.61
CA LYS A 265 0.56 -10.19 -14.39
C LYS A 265 0.73 -11.53 -15.12
N ASP A 266 1.96 -12.07 -15.18
CA ASP A 266 2.25 -13.41 -15.74
C ASP A 266 1.84 -14.58 -14.84
N GLY A 267 1.29 -14.28 -13.64
CA GLY A 267 0.81 -15.28 -12.71
C GLY A 267 1.88 -15.85 -11.78
N PHE A 268 3.03 -15.19 -11.70
CA PHE A 268 4.12 -15.56 -10.79
C PHE A 268 4.31 -14.52 -9.68
N LEU A 269 4.70 -15.03 -8.52
CA LEU A 269 5.36 -14.27 -7.47
C LEU A 269 6.87 -14.49 -7.59
N TYR A 270 7.63 -13.40 -7.60
CA TYR A 270 9.08 -13.38 -7.69
C TYR A 270 9.70 -12.95 -6.38
N ALA A 271 10.84 -13.55 -6.05
CA ALA A 271 11.65 -13.17 -4.89
C ALA A 271 13.11 -12.97 -5.29
N PHE A 272 13.65 -11.84 -4.88
CA PHE A 272 14.99 -11.40 -5.21
C PHE A 272 15.83 -11.10 -3.97
N ASP A 273 17.13 -11.22 -4.13
CA ASP A 273 18.06 -10.54 -3.26
C ASP A 273 18.02 -9.03 -3.54
N VAL A 274 17.81 -8.23 -2.50
CA VAL A 274 17.61 -6.78 -2.62
C VAL A 274 18.80 -6.09 -3.27
N GLN A 275 20.02 -6.44 -2.85
CA GLN A 275 21.23 -5.75 -3.31
C GLN A 275 21.69 -6.17 -4.70
N THR A 276 21.57 -7.45 -5.02
CA THR A 276 22.16 -8.01 -6.23
C THR A 276 21.13 -8.20 -7.36
N GLY A 277 19.82 -8.23 -7.05
CA GLY A 277 18.77 -8.60 -8.00
C GLY A 277 18.77 -10.06 -8.39
N GLN A 278 19.58 -10.90 -7.73
CA GLN A 278 19.59 -12.33 -7.98
C GLN A 278 18.24 -12.93 -7.63
N LEU A 279 17.63 -13.64 -8.59
CA LEU A 279 16.40 -14.38 -8.34
C LEU A 279 16.68 -15.51 -7.34
N ARG A 280 16.01 -15.46 -6.19
CA ARG A 280 16.08 -16.52 -5.18
C ARG A 280 15.11 -17.65 -5.49
N TRP A 281 13.88 -17.27 -5.84
CA TRP A 281 12.85 -18.19 -6.31
C TRP A 281 11.74 -17.45 -7.06
N LYS A 282 10.99 -18.20 -7.85
CA LYS A 282 9.72 -17.76 -8.40
C LYS A 282 8.69 -18.88 -8.26
N THR A 283 7.44 -18.50 -7.97
CA THR A 283 6.36 -19.44 -7.76
C THR A 283 5.18 -19.10 -8.63
N GLU A 284 4.73 -20.07 -9.42
CA GLU A 284 3.49 -19.95 -10.18
C GLU A 284 2.30 -19.98 -9.22
N VAL A 285 1.48 -18.96 -9.26
CA VAL A 285 0.27 -18.86 -8.44
C VAL A 285 -1.01 -18.95 -9.28
N GLY A 286 -0.86 -19.05 -10.61
CA GLY A 286 -1.94 -19.38 -11.54
C GLY A 286 -2.93 -18.27 -11.82
N GLU A 287 -2.76 -17.08 -11.22
CA GLU A 287 -3.58 -15.90 -11.44
C GLU A 287 -2.72 -14.64 -11.48
N VAL A 288 -3.24 -13.61 -12.14
CA VAL A 288 -2.59 -12.28 -12.18
C VAL A 288 -2.38 -11.75 -10.77
N VAL A 289 -1.15 -11.40 -10.42
CA VAL A 289 -0.80 -10.84 -9.10
C VAL A 289 -0.60 -9.34 -9.22
N THR A 290 -1.63 -8.58 -8.94
CA THR A 290 -1.59 -7.11 -8.95
C THR A 290 -1.52 -6.52 -7.54
N ALA A 291 -2.04 -7.23 -6.53
CA ALA A 291 -1.93 -6.80 -5.16
C ALA A 291 -0.49 -7.00 -4.64
N PRO A 292 0.02 -6.08 -3.82
CA PRO A 292 1.31 -6.25 -3.17
C PRO A 292 1.36 -7.49 -2.27
N PRO A 293 2.47 -8.26 -2.29
CA PRO A 293 2.71 -9.28 -1.27
C PRO A 293 2.95 -8.63 0.10
N VAL A 294 2.80 -9.42 1.16
CA VAL A 294 3.11 -9.02 2.55
C VAL A 294 4.05 -10.06 3.13
N ILE A 295 5.20 -9.61 3.64
CA ILE A 295 6.18 -10.48 4.27
C ILE A 295 6.01 -10.39 5.79
N ALA A 296 5.86 -11.53 6.45
CA ALA A 296 5.88 -11.63 7.90
C ALA A 296 6.76 -12.81 8.32
N ASP A 297 7.11 -12.90 9.62
CA ASP A 297 7.87 -14.04 10.14
C ASP A 297 7.07 -15.34 9.94
N GLY A 298 7.61 -16.20 9.10
CA GLY A 298 6.99 -17.50 8.73
C GLY A 298 6.21 -17.50 7.41
N GLY A 299 6.11 -16.40 6.64
CA GLY A 299 5.47 -16.47 5.33
C GLY A 299 5.43 -15.20 4.51
N VAL A 300 5.37 -15.38 3.20
CA VAL A 300 5.00 -14.34 2.23
C VAL A 300 3.52 -14.53 1.90
N CYS A 301 2.67 -13.63 2.36
CA CYS A 301 1.24 -13.68 2.09
C CYS A 301 0.92 -12.94 0.78
N ILE A 302 0.14 -13.59 -0.07
CA ILE A 302 -0.35 -13.03 -1.32
C ILE A 302 -1.83 -13.31 -1.52
N GLN A 303 -2.42 -12.47 -2.33
CA GLN A 303 -3.76 -12.67 -2.85
C GLN A 303 -3.66 -13.13 -4.31
N ALA A 304 -4.07 -14.37 -4.59
CA ALA A 304 -4.15 -14.94 -5.94
C ALA A 304 -5.14 -16.12 -5.90
N GLY A 305 -6.40 -15.90 -6.39
CA GLY A 305 -7.47 -16.89 -6.28
C GLY A 305 -7.84 -17.29 -4.86
N GLY A 306 -7.63 -16.41 -3.91
CA GLY A 306 -7.73 -16.63 -2.47
C GLY A 306 -6.47 -16.12 -1.76
N LEU A 307 -6.43 -16.24 -0.44
CA LEU A 307 -5.25 -15.88 0.34
C LEU A 307 -4.31 -17.09 0.43
N ARG A 308 -3.03 -16.86 0.14
CA ARG A 308 -1.97 -17.89 0.22
C ARG A 308 -0.81 -17.39 1.03
N ALA A 309 -0.12 -18.31 1.70
CA ALA A 309 1.17 -18.05 2.30
C ALA A 309 2.23 -18.97 1.70
N LEU A 310 3.40 -18.38 1.42
CA LEU A 310 4.56 -19.07 0.86
C LEU A 310 5.72 -19.00 1.85
N ASP A 311 6.51 -20.06 1.88
CA ASP A 311 7.78 -20.08 2.61
C ASP A 311 8.75 -19.07 2.00
N PRO A 312 9.23 -18.07 2.75
CA PRO A 312 10.12 -17.03 2.24
C PRO A 312 11.48 -17.56 1.75
N ALA A 313 11.92 -18.72 2.25
CA ALA A 313 13.21 -19.29 1.88
C ALA A 313 13.21 -19.95 0.49
N ASN A 314 12.07 -20.51 0.05
CA ASN A 314 12.02 -21.34 -1.15
C ASN A 314 10.77 -21.14 -2.04
N GLY A 315 9.85 -20.28 -1.63
CA GLY A 315 8.64 -19.94 -2.35
C GLY A 315 7.55 -21.03 -2.37
N LYS A 316 7.69 -22.13 -1.61
CA LYS A 316 6.66 -23.17 -1.55
C LYS A 316 5.41 -22.65 -0.86
N ILE A 317 4.23 -22.93 -1.45
CA ILE A 317 2.96 -22.60 -0.83
C ILE A 317 2.77 -23.52 0.38
N VAL A 318 2.71 -22.91 1.58
CA VAL A 318 2.57 -23.62 2.87
C VAL A 318 1.15 -23.56 3.43
N TRP A 319 0.34 -22.59 2.93
CA TRP A 319 -1.03 -22.43 3.39
C TRP A 319 -1.92 -21.78 2.33
N ARG A 320 -3.23 -22.08 2.38
CA ARG A 320 -4.26 -21.49 1.53
C ARG A 320 -5.54 -21.30 2.31
N ALA A 321 -6.21 -20.15 2.12
CA ALA A 321 -7.58 -19.93 2.57
C ALA A 321 -8.48 -19.63 1.37
N HIS A 322 -9.61 -20.32 1.32
CA HIS A 322 -10.68 -20.04 0.37
C HIS A 322 -11.83 -19.37 1.12
N LEU A 323 -12.09 -18.09 0.81
CA LEU A 323 -13.13 -17.31 1.50
C LEU A 323 -14.44 -17.21 0.70
N GLY A 324 -14.57 -18.01 -0.38
CA GLY A 324 -15.79 -18.09 -1.20
C GLY A 324 -16.06 -16.87 -2.09
N THR A 325 -15.22 -15.83 -2.03
CA THR A 325 -15.31 -14.59 -2.82
C THR A 325 -13.94 -14.18 -3.34
N ALA A 326 -13.91 -13.46 -4.46
CA ALA A 326 -12.68 -12.92 -4.99
C ALA A 326 -12.10 -11.86 -4.03
N ILE A 327 -10.81 -11.98 -3.73
CA ILE A 327 -10.06 -11.08 -2.87
C ILE A 327 -9.12 -10.27 -3.76
N GLN A 328 -9.09 -8.97 -3.58
CA GLN A 328 -8.11 -8.06 -4.22
C GLN A 328 -7.40 -7.17 -3.21
N SER A 329 -7.88 -7.12 -1.96
CA SER A 329 -7.25 -6.32 -0.93
C SER A 329 -5.99 -6.99 -0.37
N VAL A 330 -5.02 -6.20 0.01
CA VAL A 330 -3.84 -6.67 0.75
C VAL A 330 -4.27 -7.06 2.17
N PRO A 331 -3.84 -8.21 2.70
CA PRO A 331 -4.18 -8.60 4.06
C PRO A 331 -3.45 -7.74 5.10
N VAL A 332 -4.10 -7.49 6.22
CA VAL A 332 -3.49 -6.98 7.44
C VAL A 332 -3.07 -8.17 8.29
N LEU A 333 -1.79 -8.27 8.59
CA LEU A 333 -1.23 -9.35 9.40
C LEU A 333 -0.87 -8.82 10.79
N THR A 334 -1.37 -9.47 11.83
CA THR A 334 -1.09 -9.13 13.23
C THR A 334 -0.83 -10.37 14.05
N SER A 335 -0.32 -10.21 15.26
CA SER A 335 -0.19 -11.32 16.22
C SER A 335 -1.52 -11.99 16.58
N ASP A 336 -2.64 -11.27 16.40
CA ASP A 336 -3.97 -11.73 16.82
C ASP A 336 -4.79 -12.30 15.65
N GLY A 337 -4.29 -12.25 14.42
CA GLY A 337 -4.96 -12.78 13.24
C GLY A 337 -4.73 -12.02 11.95
N ILE A 338 -5.46 -12.43 10.93
CA ILE A 338 -5.42 -11.86 9.58
C ILE A 338 -6.75 -11.15 9.30
N TYR A 339 -6.69 -9.90 8.88
CA TYR A 339 -7.86 -9.15 8.43
C TYR A 339 -7.77 -8.92 6.93
N ILE A 340 -8.84 -9.25 6.21
CA ILE A 340 -8.86 -9.17 4.76
C ILE A 340 -10.25 -8.81 4.25
N ALA A 341 -10.32 -8.09 3.15
CA ALA A 341 -11.57 -7.70 2.53
C ALA A 341 -11.73 -8.27 1.11
N SER A 342 -12.96 -8.38 0.65
CA SER A 342 -13.30 -9.03 -0.62
C SER A 342 -14.03 -8.10 -1.60
N LEU A 343 -14.04 -8.48 -2.86
CA LEU A 343 -14.89 -7.87 -3.89
C LEU A 343 -16.38 -8.14 -3.68
N GLY A 344 -16.72 -9.18 -2.90
CA GLY A 344 -18.09 -9.48 -2.50
C GLY A 344 -18.65 -8.61 -1.39
N SER A 345 -17.91 -7.57 -0.96
CA SER A 345 -18.24 -6.66 0.14
C SER A 345 -17.97 -7.15 1.56
N GLU A 346 -17.45 -8.35 1.72
CA GLU A 346 -17.16 -8.91 3.03
C GLU A 346 -15.76 -8.50 3.53
N VAL A 347 -15.69 -8.27 4.85
CA VAL A 347 -14.44 -8.12 5.61
C VAL A 347 -14.39 -9.27 6.60
N TYR A 348 -13.27 -9.97 6.62
CA TYR A 348 -13.07 -11.15 7.48
C TYR A 348 -11.99 -10.90 8.51
N ALA A 349 -12.19 -11.38 9.72
CA ALA A 349 -11.13 -11.62 10.68
C ALA A 349 -10.89 -13.12 10.78
N LEU A 350 -9.72 -13.57 10.42
CA LEU A 350 -9.28 -14.96 10.54
C LEU A 350 -8.41 -15.08 11.80
N ARG A 351 -8.79 -15.97 12.73
CA ARG A 351 -8.09 -16.19 14.01
C ARG A 351 -7.96 -17.66 14.34
#